data_30b5831d1ccae1a84bf4bb846bcf4e59
#
_entry.id   30b5831d1ccae1a84bf4bb846bcf4e59
#
_cell.length_a   1.000
_cell.length_b   1.000
_cell.length_c   1.000
_cell.angle_alpha   90.00
_cell.angle_beta   90.00
_cell.angle_gamma   90.00
#
_symmetry.space_group_name_H-M   'P 1'
#
loop_
_entity.id
_entity.type
_entity.pdbx_description
1 polymer ?
#
loop_
_entity_poly.entity_id
_entity_poly.type
_entity_poly.pdbx_seq_one_letter_code
_entity_poly.pdbx_strand_id
1 'polypeptide(L)'
;EQGLTEKSRIRVLTKGGIIMPALMPDGDVEVDMGEPSFDPATLPFSTRGLMPRDAGRMQLWPVALEEASGEVSTRELALVSMGNPHAVQVVDDVQQAPVKAEGRLIELHPRFPQRVGFMQVLSRTGIALRVFERGAGETMACGTGACAAVVAGMQQGLLDSRVRVQVPGGRLTIRWEGPGHSVFLGGPAVTVFHTEVDVPDAPVLSGDI
;
A
#
# COMPACT_ATOMS: atom_id res chain seq x y z
N GLU A 1 -14.80 12.25 18.65
CA GLU A 1 -14.58 13.49 19.42
C GLU A 1 -15.70 14.52 19.23
N GLN A 2 -16.39 14.55 18.08
CA GLN A 2 -17.49 15.49 17.83
C GLN A 2 -18.87 14.99 18.27
N GLY A 3 -18.97 13.80 18.87
CA GLY A 3 -20.25 13.27 19.37
C GLY A 3 -21.29 12.94 18.30
N LEU A 4 -20.87 12.82 17.02
CA LEU A 4 -21.79 12.52 15.91
C LEU A 4 -22.39 11.11 15.98
N THR A 5 -21.73 10.20 16.71
CA THR A 5 -22.19 8.84 16.96
C THR A 5 -21.53 8.25 18.20
N GLU A 6 -22.25 7.37 18.89
CA GLU A 6 -21.72 6.59 20.02
C GLU A 6 -21.28 5.17 19.56
N LYS A 7 -21.39 4.86 18.27
CA LYS A 7 -21.02 3.55 17.75
C LYS A 7 -19.50 3.42 17.67
N SER A 8 -18.96 2.34 18.20
CA SER A 8 -17.54 1.97 18.02
C SER A 8 -17.23 1.44 16.61
N ARG A 9 -18.24 1.06 15.83
CA ARG A 9 -18.10 0.58 14.44
C ARG A 9 -19.14 1.26 13.57
N ILE A 10 -18.71 1.84 12.46
CA ILE A 10 -19.58 2.55 11.51
C ILE A 10 -19.48 1.91 10.12
N ARG A 11 -20.60 1.97 9.36
CA ARG A 11 -20.60 1.55 7.96
C ARG A 11 -20.38 2.78 7.09
N VAL A 12 -19.38 2.74 6.23
CA VAL A 12 -19.04 3.82 5.31
C VAL A 12 -19.17 3.29 3.89
N LEU A 13 -20.03 3.92 3.08
CA LEU A 13 -20.13 3.63 1.65
C LEU A 13 -19.00 4.37 0.92
N THR A 14 -18.18 3.63 0.21
CA THR A 14 -17.11 4.17 -0.64
C THR A 14 -17.31 3.76 -2.09
N LYS A 15 -16.52 4.32 -3.01
CA LYS A 15 -16.52 3.88 -4.42
C LYS A 15 -16.12 2.41 -4.58
N GLY A 16 -15.32 1.87 -3.65
CA GLY A 16 -14.88 0.46 -3.63
C GLY A 16 -15.83 -0.47 -2.87
N GLY A 17 -16.96 0.03 -2.36
CA GLY A 17 -17.92 -0.76 -1.58
C GLY A 17 -18.04 -0.26 -0.13
N ILE A 18 -18.65 -1.09 0.72
CA ILE A 18 -18.87 -0.76 2.13
C ILE A 18 -17.63 -1.19 2.93
N ILE A 19 -17.05 -0.25 3.67
CA ILE A 19 -16.03 -0.51 4.68
C ILE A 19 -16.61 -0.32 6.08
N MET A 20 -16.00 -0.95 7.07
CA MET A 20 -16.46 -0.91 8.46
C MET A 20 -15.32 -0.56 9.42
N PRO A 21 -14.87 0.71 9.44
CA PRO A 21 -13.90 1.15 10.44
C PRO A 21 -14.43 0.91 11.85
N ALA A 22 -13.54 0.44 12.73
CA ALA A 22 -13.81 0.19 14.13
C ALA A 22 -12.89 1.04 15.00
N LEU A 23 -13.45 1.76 15.96
CA LEU A 23 -12.70 2.45 17.00
C LEU A 23 -12.23 1.42 18.05
N MET A 24 -10.92 1.34 18.24
CA MET A 24 -10.29 0.42 19.16
C MET A 24 -10.18 1.05 20.58
N PRO A 25 -10.04 0.23 21.65
CA PRO A 25 -9.95 0.73 23.02
C PRO A 25 -8.76 1.67 23.27
N ASP A 26 -7.68 1.55 22.50
CA ASP A 26 -6.49 2.41 22.56
C ASP A 26 -6.64 3.73 21.79
N GLY A 27 -7.79 3.95 21.15
CA GLY A 27 -8.08 5.15 20.36
C GLY A 27 -7.68 5.04 18.88
N ASP A 28 -7.01 3.98 18.48
CA ASP A 28 -6.73 3.71 17.07
C ASP A 28 -8.02 3.31 16.32
N VAL A 29 -7.99 3.47 15.02
CA VAL A 29 -9.04 2.98 14.13
C VAL A 29 -8.51 1.78 13.36
N GLU A 30 -9.22 0.64 13.43
CA GLU A 30 -8.92 -0.55 12.65
C GLU A 30 -9.91 -0.67 11.47
N VAL A 31 -9.37 -0.98 10.28
CA VAL A 31 -10.13 -1.16 9.04
C VAL A 31 -9.83 -2.51 8.43
N ASP A 32 -10.88 -3.24 8.04
CA ASP A 32 -10.75 -4.42 7.19
C ASP A 32 -10.46 -3.97 5.75
N MET A 33 -9.29 -4.37 5.24
CA MET A 33 -8.78 -3.99 3.92
C MET A 33 -9.05 -5.07 2.84
N GLY A 34 -9.72 -6.16 3.22
CA GLY A 34 -9.99 -7.29 2.34
C GLY A 34 -8.82 -8.26 2.19
N GLU A 35 -9.03 -9.29 1.40
CA GLU A 35 -8.06 -10.34 1.13
C GLU A 35 -7.05 -9.88 0.05
N PRO A 36 -5.73 -10.09 0.24
CA PRO A 36 -4.73 -9.77 -0.76
C PRO A 36 -4.72 -10.82 -1.88
N SER A 37 -4.41 -10.39 -3.10
CA SER A 37 -4.11 -11.31 -4.21
C SER A 37 -2.64 -11.19 -4.62
N PHE A 38 -2.01 -12.34 -4.87
CA PHE A 38 -0.63 -12.47 -5.35
C PHE A 38 -0.55 -12.96 -6.79
N ASP A 39 -1.70 -13.15 -7.44
CA ASP A 39 -1.78 -13.60 -8.82
C ASP A 39 -1.46 -12.43 -9.76
N PRO A 40 -0.36 -12.51 -10.54
CA PRO A 40 -0.01 -11.46 -11.50
C PRO A 40 -1.10 -11.19 -12.54
N ALA A 41 -1.95 -12.17 -12.83
CA ALA A 41 -3.05 -11.99 -13.79
C ALA A 41 -4.12 -11.00 -13.29
N THR A 42 -4.19 -10.75 -11.98
CA THR A 42 -5.10 -9.75 -11.39
C THR A 42 -4.53 -8.33 -11.41
N LEU A 43 -3.31 -8.17 -11.90
CA LEU A 43 -2.55 -6.92 -11.90
C LEU A 43 -2.30 -6.45 -13.34
N PRO A 44 -2.16 -5.17 -13.60
CA PRO A 44 -1.73 -4.67 -14.91
C PRO A 44 -0.23 -4.94 -15.12
N PHE A 45 0.16 -6.22 -15.11
CA PHE A 45 1.53 -6.67 -15.21
C PHE A 45 1.69 -7.77 -16.28
N SER A 46 2.64 -7.58 -17.18
CA SER A 46 2.98 -8.60 -18.18
C SER A 46 4.14 -9.46 -17.73
N THR A 47 3.87 -10.73 -17.43
CA THR A 47 4.88 -11.72 -17.06
C THR A 47 5.65 -12.29 -18.27
N ARG A 48 5.22 -11.97 -19.50
CA ARG A 48 5.77 -12.55 -20.72
C ARG A 48 7.29 -12.37 -20.84
N GLY A 49 8.02 -13.49 -20.91
CA GLY A 49 9.48 -13.51 -21.05
C GLY A 49 10.24 -13.15 -19.78
N LEU A 50 9.56 -13.03 -18.63
CA LEU A 50 10.22 -12.89 -17.34
C LEU A 50 10.32 -14.24 -16.66
N MET A 51 11.44 -14.47 -15.97
CA MET A 51 11.67 -15.64 -15.12
C MET A 51 11.68 -15.17 -13.67
N PRO A 52 10.60 -15.41 -12.89
CA PRO A 52 10.57 -15.01 -11.50
C PRO A 52 11.48 -15.90 -10.65
N ARG A 53 11.91 -15.36 -9.51
CA ARG A 53 12.62 -16.11 -8.48
C ARG A 53 11.65 -16.43 -7.33
N ASP A 54 11.66 -17.66 -6.86
CA ASP A 54 10.89 -18.05 -5.69
C ASP A 54 11.49 -17.43 -4.42
N ALA A 55 10.62 -16.87 -3.58
CA ALA A 55 10.95 -16.27 -2.30
C ALA A 55 9.88 -16.64 -1.27
N GLY A 56 10.15 -17.67 -0.45
CA GLY A 56 9.18 -18.22 0.49
C GLY A 56 7.97 -18.81 -0.24
N ARG A 57 6.79 -18.21 -0.06
CA ARG A 57 5.52 -18.64 -0.65
C ARG A 57 5.06 -17.75 -1.80
N MET A 58 5.92 -16.87 -2.29
CA MET A 58 5.61 -15.99 -3.42
C MET A 58 6.76 -15.93 -4.42
N GLN A 59 6.51 -15.28 -5.54
CA GLN A 59 7.50 -15.03 -6.57
C GLN A 59 7.90 -13.56 -6.60
N LEU A 60 9.18 -13.31 -6.81
CA LEU A 60 9.73 -12.00 -7.09
C LEU A 60 10.00 -11.89 -8.59
N TRP A 61 9.56 -10.80 -9.17
CA TRP A 61 9.60 -10.58 -10.61
C TRP A 61 10.72 -9.60 -10.96
N PRO A 62 11.66 -9.99 -11.83
CA PRO A 62 12.71 -9.10 -12.27
C PRO A 62 12.14 -8.03 -13.22
N VAL A 63 12.40 -6.76 -12.89
CA VAL A 63 12.02 -5.62 -13.71
C VAL A 63 13.28 -4.82 -14.03
N ALA A 64 13.57 -4.66 -15.32
CA ALA A 64 14.69 -3.87 -15.79
C ALA A 64 14.32 -2.39 -15.79
N LEU A 65 15.05 -1.57 -15.07
CA LEU A 65 14.90 -0.12 -15.00
C LEU A 65 16.02 0.52 -15.81
N GLU A 66 15.66 1.27 -16.82
CA GLU A 66 16.59 2.05 -17.65
C GLU A 66 16.61 3.49 -17.19
N GLU A 67 17.75 3.95 -16.73
CA GLU A 67 17.96 5.34 -16.33
C GLU A 67 18.19 6.25 -17.55
N ALA A 68 18.04 7.56 -17.34
CA ALA A 68 18.28 8.55 -18.40
C ALA A 68 19.72 8.54 -18.93
N SER A 69 20.67 8.01 -18.15
CA SER A 69 22.07 7.76 -18.56
C SER A 69 22.24 6.62 -19.58
N GLY A 70 21.19 5.77 -19.76
CA GLY A 70 21.25 4.52 -20.49
C GLY A 70 21.72 3.35 -19.63
N GLU A 71 22.01 3.55 -18.36
CA GLU A 71 22.33 2.47 -17.42
C GLU A 71 21.06 1.65 -17.14
N VAL A 72 21.19 0.33 -17.19
CA VAL A 72 20.10 -0.61 -16.93
C VAL A 72 20.41 -1.36 -15.64
N SER A 73 19.50 -1.26 -14.69
CA SER A 73 19.55 -2.03 -13.45
C SER A 73 18.31 -2.94 -13.34
N THR A 74 18.41 -4.06 -12.63
CA THR A 74 17.27 -4.96 -12.42
C THR A 74 16.86 -4.90 -10.96
N ARG A 75 15.55 -4.80 -10.74
CA ARG A 75 14.93 -4.87 -9.40
C ARG A 75 14.01 -6.08 -9.32
N GLU A 76 14.04 -6.75 -8.18
CA GLU A 76 13.10 -7.84 -7.88
C GLU A 76 11.89 -7.29 -7.14
N LEU A 77 10.72 -7.42 -7.72
CA LEU A 77 9.49 -6.86 -7.18
C LEU A 77 8.52 -7.96 -6.76
N ALA A 78 8.05 -7.89 -5.53
CA ALA A 78 6.88 -8.63 -5.08
C ALA A 78 5.62 -7.92 -5.57
N LEU A 79 4.70 -8.65 -6.21
CA LEU A 79 3.47 -8.10 -6.75
C LEU A 79 2.30 -8.48 -5.84
N VAL A 80 1.51 -7.48 -5.45
CA VAL A 80 0.36 -7.64 -4.56
C VAL A 80 -0.79 -6.75 -5.00
N SER A 81 -2.00 -7.30 -5.05
CA SER A 81 -3.23 -6.54 -5.14
C SER A 81 -3.90 -6.44 -3.76
N MET A 82 -4.21 -5.22 -3.33
CA MET A 82 -5.08 -4.91 -2.19
C MET A 82 -6.40 -4.28 -2.67
N GLY A 83 -6.96 -4.79 -3.79
CA GLY A 83 -8.02 -4.12 -4.55
C GLY A 83 -7.48 -3.07 -5.51
N ASN A 84 -6.21 -2.72 -5.36
CA ASN A 84 -5.40 -1.91 -6.26
C ASN A 84 -3.98 -2.49 -6.30
N PRO A 85 -3.26 -2.33 -7.42
CA PRO A 85 -1.97 -2.97 -7.61
C PRO A 85 -0.82 -2.26 -6.90
N HIS A 86 0.08 -3.07 -6.34
CA HIS A 86 1.31 -2.65 -5.67
C HIS A 86 2.50 -3.51 -6.11
N ALA A 87 3.66 -2.87 -6.30
CA ALA A 87 4.96 -3.52 -6.29
C ALA A 87 5.64 -3.26 -4.95
N VAL A 88 6.33 -4.24 -4.40
CA VAL A 88 7.09 -4.09 -3.18
C VAL A 88 8.53 -4.54 -3.44
N GLN A 89 9.47 -3.66 -3.11
CA GLN A 89 10.89 -3.92 -3.15
C GLN A 89 11.44 -3.95 -1.73
N VAL A 90 12.19 -4.99 -1.38
CA VAL A 90 12.94 -5.02 -0.13
C VAL A 90 14.26 -4.27 -0.33
N VAL A 91 14.57 -3.36 0.59
CA VAL A 91 15.78 -2.54 0.56
C VAL A 91 16.53 -2.65 1.90
N ASP A 92 17.85 -2.47 1.86
CA ASP A 92 18.67 -2.54 3.06
C ASP A 92 18.47 -1.32 3.97
N ASP A 93 18.37 -0.13 3.39
CA ASP A 93 18.13 1.14 4.09
C ASP A 93 17.11 1.99 3.32
N VAL A 94 15.92 2.15 3.89
CA VAL A 94 14.84 2.91 3.28
C VAL A 94 15.16 4.42 3.19
N GLN A 95 16.04 4.93 4.03
CA GLN A 95 16.43 6.34 3.99
C GLN A 95 17.35 6.64 2.79
N GLN A 96 18.18 5.66 2.40
CA GLN A 96 19.08 5.77 1.25
C GLN A 96 18.44 5.31 -0.06
N ALA A 97 17.28 4.66 0.02
CA ALA A 97 16.59 4.17 -1.18
C ALA A 97 16.21 5.32 -2.13
N PRO A 98 16.50 5.20 -3.43
CA PRO A 98 16.25 6.24 -4.42
C PRO A 98 14.75 6.29 -4.83
N VAL A 99 13.85 6.46 -3.83
CA VAL A 99 12.40 6.32 -3.96
C VAL A 99 11.83 7.17 -5.08
N LYS A 100 12.27 8.42 -5.23
CA LYS A 100 11.76 9.31 -6.29
C LYS A 100 12.24 8.90 -7.68
N ALA A 101 13.51 8.53 -7.82
CA ALA A 101 14.09 8.15 -9.10
C ALA A 101 13.55 6.78 -9.58
N GLU A 102 13.76 5.72 -8.79
CA GLU A 102 13.27 4.39 -9.14
C GLU A 102 11.74 4.29 -9.12
N GLY A 103 11.09 4.96 -8.19
CA GLY A 103 9.62 5.00 -8.12
C GLY A 103 9.00 5.54 -9.40
N ARG A 104 9.60 6.60 -9.97
CA ARG A 104 9.17 7.15 -11.25
C ARG A 104 9.39 6.19 -12.41
N LEU A 105 10.54 5.50 -12.45
CA LEU A 105 10.83 4.51 -13.49
C LEU A 105 9.87 3.33 -13.42
N ILE A 106 9.54 2.84 -12.21
CA ILE A 106 8.59 1.75 -12.00
C ILE A 106 7.16 2.21 -12.34
N GLU A 107 6.75 3.40 -11.91
CA GLU A 107 5.42 3.96 -12.24
C GLU A 107 5.17 4.02 -13.73
N LEU A 108 6.17 4.42 -14.51
CA LEU A 108 6.10 4.56 -15.96
C LEU A 108 6.50 3.30 -16.72
N HIS A 109 6.90 2.24 -16.02
CA HIS A 109 7.39 1.02 -16.65
C HIS A 109 6.28 0.38 -17.49
N PRO A 110 6.53 0.03 -18.76
CA PRO A 110 5.51 -0.48 -19.69
C PRO A 110 4.85 -1.78 -19.24
N ARG A 111 5.50 -2.54 -18.35
CA ARG A 111 4.97 -3.79 -17.78
C ARG A 111 4.21 -3.60 -16.48
N PHE A 112 4.48 -2.52 -15.75
CA PHE A 112 3.89 -2.30 -14.43
C PHE A 112 3.76 -0.81 -14.08
N PRO A 113 2.74 -0.12 -14.62
CA PRO A 113 2.55 1.31 -14.40
C PRO A 113 1.82 1.59 -13.07
N GLN A 114 2.43 1.31 -11.91
CA GLN A 114 1.72 1.40 -10.64
C GLN A 114 2.58 1.89 -9.46
N ARG A 115 2.01 1.82 -8.25
CA ARG A 115 2.62 2.21 -6.99
C ARG A 115 3.74 1.26 -6.60
N VAL A 116 4.80 1.78 -6.00
CA VAL A 116 5.88 0.97 -5.48
C VAL A 116 6.19 1.32 -4.03
N GLY A 117 6.34 0.29 -3.19
CA GLY A 117 6.78 0.37 -1.81
C GLY A 117 8.23 -0.07 -1.68
N PHE A 118 9.04 0.74 -1.00
CA PHE A 118 10.41 0.44 -0.62
C PHE A 118 10.40 0.05 0.85
N MET A 119 10.58 -1.24 1.12
CA MET A 119 10.42 -1.83 2.45
C MET A 119 11.78 -2.22 3.03
N GLN A 120 12.13 -1.64 4.18
CA GLN A 120 13.24 -2.10 5.02
C GLN A 120 12.68 -2.96 6.16
N VAL A 121 13.18 -4.18 6.30
CA VAL A 121 12.83 -5.06 7.41
C VAL A 121 13.70 -4.69 8.61
N LEU A 122 13.08 -4.18 9.68
CA LEU A 122 13.76 -3.83 10.93
C LEU A 122 13.77 -5.01 11.92
N SER A 123 12.72 -5.81 11.89
CA SER A 123 12.55 -7.02 12.69
C SER A 123 11.39 -7.85 12.10
N ARG A 124 11.16 -9.05 12.62
CA ARG A 124 9.99 -9.84 12.21
C ARG A 124 8.63 -9.15 12.48
N THR A 125 8.60 -8.19 13.38
CA THR A 125 7.38 -7.44 13.77
C THR A 125 7.45 -5.95 13.48
N GLY A 126 8.40 -5.51 12.64
CA GLY A 126 8.58 -4.10 12.33
C GLY A 126 9.28 -3.85 11.01
N ILE A 127 8.73 -2.92 10.23
CA ILE A 127 9.32 -2.43 8.98
C ILE A 127 9.35 -0.91 8.96
N ALA A 128 10.27 -0.35 8.16
CA ALA A 128 10.17 1.02 7.68
C ALA A 128 9.79 0.99 6.19
N LEU A 129 8.92 1.91 5.78
CA LEU A 129 8.34 1.92 4.44
C LEU A 129 8.27 3.34 3.89
N ARG A 130 8.72 3.52 2.66
CA ARG A 130 8.45 4.69 1.83
C ARG A 130 7.72 4.25 0.57
N VAL A 131 6.77 5.06 0.10
CA VAL A 131 5.90 4.69 -1.03
C VAL A 131 5.92 5.78 -2.08
N PHE A 132 6.04 5.38 -3.34
CA PHE A 132 5.84 6.23 -4.50
C PHE A 132 4.50 5.89 -5.15
N GLU A 133 3.59 6.86 -5.21
CA GLU A 133 2.22 6.66 -5.69
C GLU A 133 2.00 7.29 -7.07
N ARG A 134 1.19 6.62 -7.88
CA ARG A 134 0.86 7.06 -9.22
C ARG A 134 0.23 8.46 -9.21
N GLY A 135 0.85 9.39 -9.94
CA GLY A 135 0.38 10.76 -10.10
C GLY A 135 0.57 11.66 -8.88
N ALA A 136 0.99 11.11 -7.72
CA ALA A 136 1.23 11.87 -6.49
C ALA A 136 2.72 11.92 -6.11
N GLY A 137 3.53 10.98 -6.64
CA GLY A 137 4.94 10.88 -6.27
C GLY A 137 5.12 10.20 -4.91
N GLU A 138 6.19 10.55 -4.21
CA GLU A 138 6.42 10.06 -2.86
C GLU A 138 5.44 10.70 -1.89
N THR A 139 4.68 9.87 -1.16
CA THR A 139 3.66 10.32 -0.19
C THR A 139 4.06 10.00 1.24
N MET A 140 3.44 10.69 2.20
CA MET A 140 3.73 10.51 3.62
C MET A 140 3.25 9.16 4.16
N ALA A 141 2.20 8.59 3.57
CA ALA A 141 1.66 7.28 3.92
C ALA A 141 0.71 6.78 2.82
N CYS A 142 0.70 5.46 2.62
CA CYS A 142 -0.26 4.77 1.77
C CYS A 142 -0.75 3.52 2.50
N GLY A 143 -2.02 3.51 2.93
CA GLY A 143 -2.59 2.41 3.72
C GLY A 143 -2.55 1.07 2.99
N THR A 144 -3.01 1.02 1.74
CA THR A 144 -2.94 -0.19 0.91
C THR A 144 -1.50 -0.59 0.59
N GLY A 145 -0.58 0.38 0.43
CA GLY A 145 0.85 0.13 0.26
C GLY A 145 1.49 -0.50 1.49
N ALA A 146 1.10 -0.07 2.70
CA ALA A 146 1.56 -0.67 3.94
C ALA A 146 1.06 -2.12 4.09
N CYS A 147 -0.22 -2.37 3.76
CA CYS A 147 -0.78 -3.72 3.73
C CYS A 147 -0.02 -4.61 2.73
N ALA A 148 0.19 -4.13 1.49
CA ALA A 148 0.92 -4.86 0.45
C ALA A 148 2.35 -5.20 0.89
N ALA A 149 3.08 -4.26 1.51
CA ALA A 149 4.43 -4.48 2.00
C ALA A 149 4.48 -5.58 3.07
N VAL A 150 3.57 -5.54 4.05
CA VAL A 150 3.53 -6.53 5.12
C VAL A 150 3.16 -7.92 4.61
N VAL A 151 2.10 -8.05 3.79
CA VAL A 151 1.71 -9.36 3.27
C VAL A 151 2.77 -9.95 2.34
N ALA A 152 3.47 -9.10 1.55
CA ALA A 152 4.62 -9.53 0.75
C ALA A 152 5.78 -10.04 1.63
N GLY A 153 6.10 -9.30 2.69
CA GLY A 153 7.14 -9.72 3.65
C GLY A 153 6.79 -11.01 4.39
N MET A 154 5.52 -11.22 4.74
CA MET A 154 5.05 -12.48 5.35
C MET A 154 5.14 -13.64 4.37
N GLN A 155 4.74 -13.47 3.11
CA GLN A 155 4.86 -14.50 2.08
C GLN A 155 6.32 -14.90 1.81
N GLN A 156 7.23 -13.94 1.93
CA GLN A 156 8.68 -14.19 1.84
C GLN A 156 9.27 -14.84 3.12
N GLY A 157 8.49 -14.99 4.20
CA GLY A 157 8.96 -15.54 5.48
C GLY A 157 9.77 -14.55 6.32
N LEU A 158 9.78 -13.27 5.96
CA LEU A 158 10.52 -12.19 6.63
C LEU A 158 9.79 -11.63 7.85
N LEU A 159 8.45 -11.68 7.86
CA LEU A 159 7.61 -11.02 8.84
C LEU A 159 6.63 -12.00 9.52
N ASP A 160 6.20 -11.64 10.72
CA ASP A 160 5.14 -12.30 11.49
C ASP A 160 3.75 -11.73 11.16
N SER A 161 2.68 -12.28 11.75
CA SER A 161 1.28 -11.94 11.43
C SER A 161 0.83 -10.55 11.89
N ARG A 162 1.56 -9.89 12.79
CA ARG A 162 1.29 -8.54 13.26
C ARG A 162 2.56 -7.69 13.19
N VAL A 163 2.53 -6.65 12.37
CA VAL A 163 3.70 -5.84 12.04
C VAL A 163 3.41 -4.35 12.23
N ARG A 164 4.34 -3.67 12.88
CA ARG A 164 4.37 -2.20 12.95
C ARG A 164 5.08 -1.66 11.71
N VAL A 165 4.43 -0.72 11.05
CA VAL A 165 4.94 -0.06 9.84
C VAL A 165 5.25 1.40 10.17
N GLN A 166 6.52 1.77 10.06
CA GLN A 166 6.97 3.16 10.16
C GLN A 166 6.92 3.77 8.77
N VAL A 167 6.12 4.82 8.60
CA VAL A 167 6.04 5.62 7.37
C VAL A 167 6.41 7.07 7.69
N PRO A 168 6.79 7.92 6.71
CA PRO A 168 7.08 9.33 6.96
C PRO A 168 5.97 10.06 7.72
N GLY A 169 4.71 9.72 7.49
CA GLY A 169 3.54 10.33 8.14
C GLY A 169 3.19 9.77 9.51
N GLY A 170 3.87 8.74 10.01
CA GLY A 170 3.57 8.16 11.32
C GLY A 170 3.75 6.65 11.43
N ARG A 171 2.89 6.01 12.20
CA ARG A 171 2.96 4.57 12.46
C ARG A 171 1.62 3.92 12.17
N LEU A 172 1.67 2.76 11.53
CA LEU A 172 0.53 1.90 11.27
C LEU A 172 0.80 0.51 11.87
N THR A 173 -0.26 -0.23 12.12
CA THR A 173 -0.18 -1.65 12.49
C THR A 173 -0.94 -2.45 11.44
N ILE A 174 -0.29 -3.43 10.85
CA ILE A 174 -0.92 -4.34 9.90
C ILE A 174 -0.98 -5.72 10.54
N ARG A 175 -2.15 -6.36 10.44
CA ARG A 175 -2.37 -7.73 10.89
C ARG A 175 -2.95 -8.56 9.75
N TRP A 176 -2.37 -9.76 9.55
CA TRP A 176 -2.85 -10.73 8.57
C TRP A 176 -2.58 -12.15 9.05
N GLU A 177 -3.60 -13.01 9.03
CA GLU A 177 -3.51 -14.41 9.50
C GLU A 177 -3.11 -15.39 8.39
N GLY A 178 -2.82 -14.88 7.18
CA GLY A 178 -2.41 -15.68 6.04
C GLY A 178 -3.51 -15.81 4.96
N PRO A 179 -3.25 -16.60 3.90
CA PRO A 179 -4.18 -16.79 2.79
C PRO A 179 -5.59 -17.19 3.26
N GLY A 180 -6.61 -16.64 2.60
CA GLY A 180 -8.02 -16.84 2.96
C GLY A 180 -8.53 -15.93 4.07
N HIS A 181 -7.70 -14.98 4.55
CA HIS A 181 -8.08 -14.03 5.59
C HIS A 181 -7.88 -12.58 5.10
N SER A 182 -8.75 -11.69 5.57
CA SER A 182 -8.59 -10.26 5.35
C SER A 182 -7.34 -9.70 6.03
N VAL A 183 -6.78 -8.66 5.44
CA VAL A 183 -5.76 -7.82 6.06
C VAL A 183 -6.44 -6.72 6.86
N PHE A 184 -5.96 -6.47 8.08
CA PHE A 184 -6.45 -5.39 8.93
C PHE A 184 -5.38 -4.31 9.06
N LEU A 185 -5.79 -3.06 8.84
CA LEU A 185 -4.97 -1.88 9.02
C LEU A 185 -5.45 -1.11 10.24
N GLY A 186 -4.56 -0.92 11.21
CA GLY A 186 -4.77 -0.09 12.40
C GLY A 186 -3.88 1.14 12.39
N GLY A 187 -4.39 2.24 12.91
CA GLY A 187 -3.60 3.46 13.08
C GLY A 187 -4.41 4.61 13.68
N PRO A 188 -3.72 5.71 14.05
CA PRO A 188 -4.37 6.86 14.65
C PRO A 188 -5.24 7.62 13.65
N ALA A 189 -6.32 8.20 14.15
CA ALA A 189 -7.15 9.16 13.42
C ALA A 189 -7.19 10.46 14.23
N VAL A 190 -6.45 11.48 13.77
CA VAL A 190 -6.26 12.73 14.51
C VAL A 190 -6.81 13.90 13.69
N THR A 191 -7.58 14.77 14.32
CA THR A 191 -7.98 16.05 13.70
C THR A 191 -6.77 16.96 13.57
N VAL A 192 -6.42 17.30 12.33
CA VAL A 192 -5.25 18.14 12.04
C VAL A 192 -5.59 19.61 12.19
N PHE A 193 -6.77 20.03 11.70
CA PHE A 193 -7.28 21.40 11.86
C PHE A 193 -8.81 21.43 11.64
N HIS A 194 -9.42 22.52 12.03
CA HIS A 194 -10.81 22.86 11.71
C HIS A 194 -10.80 24.09 10.79
N THR A 195 -11.67 24.11 9.78
CA THR A 195 -11.88 25.25 8.91
C THR A 195 -13.32 25.28 8.39
N GLU A 196 -13.76 26.45 7.97
CA GLU A 196 -15.01 26.61 7.24
C GLU A 196 -14.66 26.97 5.79
N VAL A 197 -15.41 26.41 4.85
CA VAL A 197 -15.27 26.70 3.42
C VAL A 197 -16.63 26.97 2.83
N ASP A 198 -16.72 27.98 1.99
CA ASP A 198 -17.89 28.19 1.15
C ASP A 198 -17.89 27.14 0.05
N VAL A 199 -18.93 26.29 0.05
CA VAL A 199 -19.15 25.33 -1.03
C VAL A 199 -20.00 26.02 -2.08
N PRO A 200 -19.44 26.31 -3.29
CA PRO A 200 -20.26 26.86 -4.37
C PRO A 200 -21.34 25.85 -4.74
N ASP A 201 -22.54 26.37 -5.07
CA ASP A 201 -23.62 25.53 -5.56
C ASP A 201 -23.11 24.63 -6.68
N ALA A 202 -23.23 23.33 -6.50
CA ALA A 202 -22.83 22.38 -7.53
C ALA A 202 -23.65 22.70 -8.78
N PRO A 203 -23.00 22.85 -9.96
CA PRO A 203 -23.77 22.96 -11.19
C PRO A 203 -24.67 21.74 -11.26
N VAL A 204 -25.97 21.96 -11.38
CA VAL A 204 -26.95 20.88 -11.62
C VAL A 204 -26.49 20.21 -12.91
N LEU A 205 -25.84 19.07 -12.78
CA LEU A 205 -25.58 18.20 -13.93
C LEU A 205 -26.94 17.72 -14.42
N SER A 206 -27.56 18.53 -15.28
CA SER A 206 -28.65 18.09 -16.13
C SER A 206 -28.02 17.16 -17.16
N GLY A 207 -28.14 15.87 -16.95
CA GLY A 207 -27.55 14.91 -17.84
C GLY A 207 -28.01 13.53 -17.47
N ASP A 208 -28.97 13.15 -18.12
CA ASP A 208 -29.41 11.88 -18.63
C ASP A 208 -28.70 10.63 -18.07
N ILE A 209 -29.55 9.82 -17.49
CA ILE A 209 -29.33 8.44 -17.09
C ILE A 209 -29.06 7.55 -18.31
#